data_70d27a144264f8d56c67b44645b6738e
#
_entry.id   70d27a144264f8d56c67b44645b6738e
#
_cell.length_a   1.000
_cell.length_b   1.000
_cell.length_c   1.000
_cell.angle_alpha   90.00
_cell.angle_beta   90.00
_cell.angle_gamma   90.00
#
_symmetry.space_group_name_H-M   'P 1'
#
loop_
_entity.id
_entity.type
_entity.pdbx_description
1 polymer ?
#
loop_
_entity_poly.entity_id
_entity_poly.type
_entity_poly.pdbx_seq_one_letter_code
_entity_poly.pdbx_strand_id
1 'polypeptide(L)'
;MKKTLISGVLAALVLTGCGMTEAPKQVEAPKGMRDGTPVAVTMVRDADPVYAKKGTAIERNWDGQPPLIPHAYKKPTNLKRNGCTTCHKPAKPGKKARATPTHASHFETDGKLDNRFYNCHQCHVAVSDQPARIGNNF
;
A
#
# COMPACT_ATOMS: atom_id res chain seq x y z
N MET A 1 -11.07 -78.79 22.01
CA MET A 1 -11.89 -77.79 21.36
C MET A 1 -12.00 -76.53 22.21
N LYS A 2 -10.88 -75.78 22.52
CA LYS A 2 -10.88 -74.58 23.35
C LYS A 2 -9.87 -73.50 22.91
N LYS A 3 -9.43 -73.56 21.66
CA LYS A 3 -8.40 -72.62 21.16
C LYS A 3 -8.85 -71.62 20.09
N THR A 4 -10.11 -71.61 19.67
CA THR A 4 -10.61 -70.74 18.57
C THR A 4 -11.40 -69.52 19.02
N LEU A 5 -11.64 -69.36 20.32
CA LEU A 5 -12.45 -68.19 20.80
C LEU A 5 -11.63 -67.00 21.28
N ILE A 6 -10.32 -67.11 21.38
CA ILE A 6 -9.48 -65.98 21.87
C ILE A 6 -8.97 -65.14 20.74
N SER A 7 -8.88 -65.67 19.52
CA SER A 7 -8.41 -64.85 18.35
C SER A 7 -9.43 -63.88 17.83
N GLY A 8 -10.72 -64.05 18.12
CA GLY A 8 -11.77 -63.15 17.62
C GLY A 8 -11.91 -61.81 18.40
N VAL A 9 -11.54 -61.86 19.69
CA VAL A 9 -11.70 -60.66 20.56
C VAL A 9 -10.56 -59.64 20.39
N LEU A 10 -9.37 -60.11 19.98
CA LEU A 10 -8.23 -59.20 19.78
C LEU A 10 -8.30 -58.41 18.49
N ALA A 11 -9.03 -58.91 17.48
CA ALA A 11 -9.20 -58.22 16.20
C ALA A 11 -10.22 -57.06 16.24
N ALA A 12 -11.14 -57.06 17.19
CA ALA A 12 -12.19 -56.04 17.32
C ALA A 12 -11.73 -54.76 18.04
N LEU A 13 -10.60 -54.81 18.77
CA LEU A 13 -10.09 -53.66 19.55
C LEU A 13 -9.17 -52.72 18.77
N VAL A 14 -8.79 -53.05 17.53
CA VAL A 14 -7.87 -52.22 16.72
C VAL A 14 -8.61 -51.24 15.79
N LEU A 15 -9.94 -51.38 15.67
CA LEU A 15 -10.73 -50.58 14.72
C LEU A 15 -11.41 -49.33 15.30
N THR A 16 -11.24 -49.06 16.59
CA THR A 16 -11.83 -47.86 17.23
C THR A 16 -10.88 -46.67 17.39
N GLY A 17 -9.74 -46.71 16.74
CA GLY A 17 -8.70 -45.67 16.82
C GLY A 17 -8.67 -44.66 15.70
N CYS A 18 -9.67 -44.56 14.82
CA CYS A 18 -9.79 -43.42 13.92
C CYS A 18 -10.41 -42.27 14.68
N GLY A 19 -9.55 -41.49 15.33
CA GLY A 19 -9.93 -40.21 15.89
C GLY A 19 -10.67 -39.40 14.83
N MET A 20 -11.83 -38.84 15.19
CA MET A 20 -12.50 -37.85 14.44
C MET A 20 -11.53 -36.65 14.32
N THR A 21 -10.80 -36.58 13.23
CA THR A 21 -10.08 -35.38 12.88
C THR A 21 -11.15 -34.33 12.60
N GLU A 22 -11.31 -33.39 13.50
CA GLU A 22 -12.12 -32.21 13.30
C GLU A 22 -11.75 -31.65 11.92
N ALA A 23 -12.73 -31.50 11.03
CA ALA A 23 -12.49 -30.96 9.69
C ALA A 23 -11.75 -29.61 9.86
N PRO A 24 -10.69 -29.36 9.10
CA PRO A 24 -9.96 -28.11 9.24
C PRO A 24 -10.94 -26.95 9.09
N LYS A 25 -11.00 -26.10 10.12
CA LYS A 25 -11.82 -24.90 10.13
C LYS A 25 -11.46 -24.12 8.88
N GLN A 26 -12.39 -23.98 7.94
CA GLN A 26 -12.14 -23.17 6.74
C GLN A 26 -11.87 -21.76 7.20
N VAL A 27 -10.63 -21.33 7.09
CA VAL A 27 -10.25 -19.94 7.28
C VAL A 27 -10.81 -19.18 6.07
N GLU A 28 -11.79 -18.33 6.32
CA GLU A 28 -12.33 -17.46 5.26
C GLU A 28 -11.18 -16.66 4.64
N ALA A 29 -11.00 -16.78 3.34
CA ALA A 29 -9.95 -16.04 2.66
C ALA A 29 -10.15 -14.52 2.89
N PRO A 30 -9.08 -13.77 3.16
CA PRO A 30 -9.21 -12.33 3.36
C PRO A 30 -9.89 -11.70 2.15
N LYS A 31 -10.93 -10.92 2.40
CA LYS A 31 -11.67 -10.19 1.36
C LYS A 31 -10.71 -9.19 0.71
N GLY A 32 -10.49 -9.36 -0.58
CA GLY A 32 -9.71 -8.40 -1.36
C GLY A 32 -10.44 -7.07 -1.51
N MET A 33 -9.73 -6.04 -1.94
CA MET A 33 -10.30 -4.70 -2.19
C MET A 33 -11.46 -4.70 -3.19
N ARG A 34 -11.66 -5.77 -3.93
CA ARG A 34 -12.77 -5.94 -4.88
C ARG A 34 -14.01 -6.59 -4.25
N ASP A 35 -13.98 -6.91 -2.97
CA ASP A 35 -15.08 -7.53 -2.22
C ASP A 35 -15.74 -8.72 -2.98
N GLY A 36 -14.92 -9.59 -3.54
CA GLY A 36 -15.39 -10.74 -4.33
C GLY A 36 -15.89 -10.41 -5.76
N THR A 37 -15.85 -9.15 -6.17
CA THR A 37 -16.26 -8.78 -7.53
C THR A 37 -15.35 -9.43 -8.58
N PRO A 38 -15.87 -10.13 -9.58
CA PRO A 38 -15.06 -10.74 -10.64
C PRO A 38 -14.19 -9.70 -11.36
N VAL A 39 -13.00 -10.11 -11.79
CA VAL A 39 -12.05 -9.22 -12.48
C VAL A 39 -12.64 -8.61 -13.76
N ALA A 40 -13.52 -9.36 -14.45
CA ALA A 40 -14.20 -8.88 -15.66
C ALA A 40 -15.18 -7.73 -15.40
N VAL A 41 -15.61 -7.53 -14.16
CA VAL A 41 -16.52 -6.43 -13.80
C VAL A 41 -15.70 -5.21 -13.44
N THR A 42 -15.85 -4.14 -14.19
CA THR A 42 -15.26 -2.85 -13.85
C THR A 42 -15.97 -2.29 -12.63
N MET A 43 -15.23 -2.09 -11.56
CA MET A 43 -15.78 -1.42 -10.37
C MET A 43 -16.10 0.03 -10.72
N VAL A 44 -17.31 0.46 -10.38
CA VAL A 44 -17.68 1.87 -10.47
C VAL A 44 -16.73 2.64 -9.55
N ARG A 45 -16.08 3.64 -10.11
CA ARG A 45 -15.25 4.55 -9.34
C ARG A 45 -16.17 5.53 -8.61
N ASP A 46 -15.89 5.71 -7.33
CA ASP A 46 -16.49 6.80 -6.56
C ASP A 46 -16.13 8.17 -7.20
N ALA A 47 -16.67 9.23 -6.68
CA ALA A 47 -16.35 10.58 -7.13
C ALA A 47 -14.84 10.82 -7.26
N ASP A 48 -14.44 11.72 -8.14
CA ASP A 48 -13.04 12.09 -8.26
C ASP A 48 -12.49 12.66 -6.94
N PRO A 49 -11.26 12.32 -6.55
CA PRO A 49 -10.68 12.82 -5.31
C PRO A 49 -10.54 14.34 -5.36
N VAL A 50 -10.96 15.00 -4.31
CA VAL A 50 -10.73 16.43 -4.10
C VAL A 50 -9.47 16.57 -3.24
N TYR A 51 -8.58 17.43 -3.69
CA TYR A 51 -7.33 17.72 -2.98
C TYR A 51 -7.44 19.04 -2.26
N ALA A 52 -6.68 19.21 -1.19
CA ALA A 52 -6.55 20.48 -0.51
C ALA A 52 -6.12 21.58 -1.49
N LYS A 53 -6.38 22.81 -1.13
CA LYS A 53 -6.05 23.95 -1.97
C LYS A 53 -4.54 24.05 -2.20
N LYS A 54 -4.14 24.20 -3.45
CA LYS A 54 -2.74 24.41 -3.82
C LYS A 54 -2.11 25.55 -3.01
N GLY A 55 -0.92 25.31 -2.48
CA GLY A 55 -0.20 26.26 -1.63
C GLY A 55 -0.48 26.13 -0.14
N THR A 56 -1.41 25.26 0.27
CA THR A 56 -1.64 24.94 1.67
C THR A 56 -0.68 23.82 2.10
N ALA A 57 0.16 24.07 3.10
CA ALA A 57 0.97 23.03 3.71
C ALA A 57 0.07 22.12 4.57
N ILE A 58 0.33 20.82 4.51
CA ILE A 58 -0.31 19.84 5.41
C ILE A 58 0.65 19.63 6.57
N GLU A 59 0.14 19.68 7.79
CA GLU A 59 0.92 19.44 9.00
C GLU A 59 1.51 18.03 9.00
N ARG A 60 2.70 17.89 9.55
CA ARG A 60 3.37 16.60 9.71
C ARG A 60 2.90 15.92 10.98
N ASN A 61 2.69 14.61 10.91
CA ASN A 61 2.27 13.84 12.07
C ASN A 61 3.43 13.46 13.01
N TRP A 62 4.67 13.48 12.48
CA TRP A 62 5.89 13.19 13.25
C TRP A 62 7.09 13.95 12.69
N ASP A 63 8.10 14.10 13.50
CA ASP A 63 9.36 14.72 13.08
C ASP A 63 10.06 13.88 12.01
N GLY A 64 10.58 14.53 10.99
CA GLY A 64 11.21 13.86 9.84
C GLY A 64 10.26 13.31 8.79
N GLN A 65 8.94 13.38 8.97
CA GLN A 65 7.97 12.98 7.93
C GLN A 65 8.21 13.77 6.64
N PRO A 66 8.31 13.10 5.47
CA PRO A 66 8.32 13.80 4.19
C PRO A 66 7.05 14.65 4.03
N PRO A 67 7.14 15.90 3.55
CA PRO A 67 5.97 16.73 3.32
C PRO A 67 4.93 16.03 2.44
N LEU A 68 3.68 16.07 2.88
CA LEU A 68 2.56 15.53 2.12
C LEU A 68 2.21 16.43 0.94
N ILE A 69 1.66 15.85 -0.12
CA ILE A 69 1.29 16.58 -1.35
C ILE A 69 -0.17 17.04 -1.22
N PRO A 70 -0.43 18.36 -1.10
CA PRO A 70 -1.78 18.88 -0.91
C PRO A 70 -2.56 19.09 -2.20
N HIS A 71 -2.01 18.72 -3.35
CA HIS A 71 -2.62 19.01 -4.64
C HIS A 71 -2.56 17.80 -5.59
N ALA A 72 -3.48 17.76 -6.55
CA ALA A 72 -3.40 16.79 -7.64
C ALA A 72 -2.12 16.99 -8.46
N TYR A 73 -1.48 15.90 -8.84
CA TYR A 73 -0.33 15.90 -9.73
C TYR A 73 -0.71 15.24 -11.06
N LYS A 74 -0.65 16.04 -12.12
CA LYS A 74 -1.06 15.61 -13.48
C LYS A 74 0.13 15.23 -14.37
N LYS A 75 1.35 15.54 -13.94
CA LYS A 75 2.55 15.32 -14.75
C LYS A 75 3.23 14.02 -14.36
N PRO A 76 3.47 13.12 -15.31
CA PRO A 76 4.09 11.84 -15.00
C PRO A 76 5.56 12.00 -14.59
N THR A 77 6.01 11.08 -13.74
CA THR A 77 7.42 10.83 -13.48
C THR A 77 7.80 9.54 -14.20
N ASN A 78 8.72 9.63 -15.13
CA ASN A 78 9.23 8.50 -15.92
C ASN A 78 10.69 8.75 -16.30
N LEU A 79 11.35 7.80 -16.95
CA LEU A 79 12.77 7.88 -17.32
C LEU A 79 13.14 9.12 -18.16
N LYS A 80 12.21 9.69 -18.91
CA LYS A 80 12.46 10.87 -19.74
C LYS A 80 12.22 12.18 -18.99
N ARG A 81 11.37 12.17 -17.96
CA ARG A 81 10.97 13.38 -17.27
C ARG A 81 10.45 13.11 -15.86
N ASN A 82 10.92 13.90 -14.93
CA ASN A 82 10.33 14.01 -13.61
C ASN A 82 9.34 15.18 -13.58
N GLY A 83 8.04 14.86 -13.45
CA GLY A 83 6.97 15.86 -13.47
C GLY A 83 7.01 16.82 -12.29
N CYS A 84 7.48 16.37 -11.12
CA CYS A 84 7.55 17.16 -9.89
C CYS A 84 8.58 18.28 -10.00
N THR A 85 9.77 17.98 -10.52
CA THR A 85 10.85 18.96 -10.67
C THR A 85 10.52 20.09 -11.65
N THR A 86 9.50 19.94 -12.49
CA THR A 86 9.02 21.03 -13.37
C THR A 86 8.64 22.27 -12.57
N CYS A 87 8.10 22.10 -11.35
CA CYS A 87 7.69 23.21 -10.48
C CYS A 87 8.56 23.29 -9.22
N HIS A 88 8.98 22.17 -8.67
CA HIS A 88 9.69 22.05 -7.38
C HIS A 88 11.23 22.14 -7.47
N LYS A 89 11.80 22.35 -8.63
CA LYS A 89 13.24 22.57 -8.75
C LYS A 89 13.68 23.82 -8.00
N PRO A 90 14.92 23.89 -7.52
CA PRO A 90 15.48 25.10 -6.94
C PRO A 90 15.34 26.31 -7.87
N ALA A 91 15.10 27.46 -7.30
CA ALA A 91 15.05 28.71 -8.08
C ALA A 91 16.45 29.04 -8.63
N LYS A 92 16.49 29.62 -9.81
CA LYS A 92 17.72 30.21 -10.32
C LYS A 92 18.08 31.46 -9.47
N PRO A 93 19.37 31.81 -9.35
CA PRO A 93 19.79 33.01 -8.66
C PRO A 93 18.96 34.26 -9.14
N GLY A 94 18.49 35.05 -8.20
CA GLY A 94 17.67 36.23 -8.48
C GLY A 94 16.25 35.96 -8.97
N LYS A 95 15.78 34.71 -9.02
CA LYS A 95 14.39 34.35 -9.41
C LYS A 95 13.64 33.70 -8.27
N LYS A 96 12.34 33.99 -8.19
CA LYS A 96 11.44 33.34 -7.22
C LYS A 96 11.15 31.90 -7.67
N ALA A 97 11.13 30.98 -6.70
CA ALA A 97 10.72 29.59 -6.95
C ALA A 97 9.24 29.52 -7.37
N ARG A 98 8.90 28.60 -8.26
CA ARG A 98 7.52 28.40 -8.72
C ARG A 98 6.64 27.69 -7.70
N ALA A 99 7.25 26.87 -6.86
CA ALA A 99 6.64 26.13 -5.76
C ALA A 99 7.70 25.94 -4.67
N THR A 100 7.34 25.37 -3.53
CA THR A 100 8.31 24.97 -2.49
C THR A 100 9.45 24.17 -3.14
N PRO A 101 10.69 24.66 -3.09
CA PRO A 101 11.79 23.98 -3.76
C PRO A 101 12.13 22.65 -3.08
N THR A 102 12.61 21.71 -3.86
CA THR A 102 13.17 20.46 -3.36
C THR A 102 14.35 20.77 -2.43
N HIS A 103 14.39 20.10 -1.27
CA HIS A 103 15.45 20.30 -0.28
C HIS A 103 16.82 19.86 -0.82
N ALA A 104 17.86 20.53 -0.39
CA ALA A 104 19.23 20.29 -0.86
C ALA A 104 19.70 18.83 -0.67
N SER A 105 19.21 18.12 0.37
CA SER A 105 19.52 16.71 0.61
C SER A 105 19.11 15.74 -0.51
N HIS A 106 18.31 16.20 -1.47
CA HIS A 106 17.89 15.40 -2.62
C HIS A 106 18.80 15.55 -3.84
N PHE A 107 19.87 16.30 -3.71
CA PHE A 107 20.80 16.56 -4.79
C PHE A 107 22.20 16.05 -4.44
N GLU A 108 22.88 15.60 -5.47
CA GLU A 108 24.29 15.27 -5.39
C GLU A 108 25.15 16.55 -5.28
N THR A 109 26.42 16.39 -4.98
CA THR A 109 27.36 17.53 -4.82
C THR A 109 27.52 18.33 -6.10
N ASP A 110 27.27 17.74 -7.27
CA ASP A 110 27.29 18.41 -8.58
C ASP A 110 25.96 19.15 -8.90
N GLY A 111 25.00 19.13 -7.97
CA GLY A 111 23.69 19.81 -8.12
C GLY A 111 22.68 19.04 -8.96
N LYS A 112 22.98 17.81 -9.39
CA LYS A 112 22.01 16.94 -10.03
C LYS A 112 21.11 16.26 -9.01
N LEU A 113 19.86 16.01 -9.40
CA LEU A 113 18.95 15.22 -8.56
C LEU A 113 19.52 13.81 -8.39
N ASP A 114 19.72 13.42 -7.14
CA ASP A 114 20.17 12.07 -6.79
C ASP A 114 19.09 11.04 -7.21
N ASN A 115 19.51 10.00 -7.90
CA ASN A 115 18.64 8.97 -8.43
C ASN A 115 17.84 8.23 -7.35
N ARG A 116 18.32 8.17 -6.12
CA ARG A 116 17.61 7.62 -4.96
C ARG A 116 16.32 8.38 -4.68
N PHE A 117 16.27 9.68 -4.98
CA PHE A 117 15.13 10.57 -4.77
C PHE A 117 14.37 10.89 -6.06
N TYR A 118 14.67 10.17 -7.16
CA TYR A 118 14.05 10.47 -8.44
C TYR A 118 12.54 10.22 -8.43
N ASN A 119 12.09 9.17 -7.78
CA ASN A 119 10.66 8.85 -7.66
C ASN A 119 10.07 9.47 -6.38
N CYS A 120 9.70 10.72 -6.46
CA CYS A 120 9.21 11.52 -5.34
C CYS A 120 8.02 10.87 -4.59
N HIS A 121 7.14 10.14 -5.32
CA HIS A 121 5.95 9.51 -4.75
C HIS A 121 6.24 8.30 -3.84
N GLN A 122 7.45 7.80 -3.81
CA GLN A 122 7.84 6.75 -2.85
C GLN A 122 7.84 7.26 -1.40
N CYS A 123 8.06 8.56 -1.21
CA CYS A 123 8.12 9.17 0.11
C CYS A 123 7.06 10.27 0.29
N HIS A 124 6.72 11.00 -0.77
CA HIS A 124 5.73 12.07 -0.72
C HIS A 124 4.37 11.57 -1.19
N VAL A 125 3.41 11.48 -0.27
CA VAL A 125 2.07 10.95 -0.53
C VAL A 125 1.09 12.08 -0.75
N ALA A 126 0.23 11.94 -1.74
CA ALA A 126 -0.88 12.86 -1.97
C ALA A 126 -2.01 12.60 -0.98
N VAL A 127 -2.56 13.64 -0.41
CA VAL A 127 -3.70 13.58 0.51
C VAL A 127 -4.93 14.17 -0.17
N SER A 128 -6.02 13.43 -0.13
CA SER A 128 -7.32 13.85 -0.66
C SER A 128 -8.41 13.59 0.37
N ASP A 129 -9.62 14.01 0.08
CA ASP A 129 -10.81 13.79 0.90
C ASP A 129 -11.42 12.39 0.78
N GLN A 130 -10.81 11.52 -0.04
CA GLN A 130 -11.34 10.18 -0.23
C GLN A 130 -11.28 9.36 1.06
N PRO A 131 -12.37 8.69 1.46
CA PRO A 131 -12.37 7.82 2.62
C PRO A 131 -11.40 6.64 2.42
N ALA A 132 -10.84 6.17 3.51
CA ALA A 132 -10.05 4.94 3.48
C ALA A 132 -10.95 3.77 3.05
N ARG A 133 -10.55 3.03 2.01
CA ARG A 133 -11.29 1.85 1.54
C ARG A 133 -11.18 0.66 2.50
N ILE A 134 -10.16 0.66 3.31
CA ILE A 134 -9.89 -0.38 4.31
C ILE A 134 -9.74 0.33 5.64
N GLY A 135 -10.46 -0.17 6.66
CA GLY A 135 -10.28 0.33 8.02
C GLY A 135 -8.84 0.14 8.47
N ASN A 136 -8.29 1.16 9.07
CA ASN A 136 -6.96 1.14 9.65
C ASN A 136 -7.12 1.25 11.17
N ASN A 137 -6.68 0.23 11.89
CA ASN A 137 -6.81 0.14 13.35
C ASN A 137 -5.48 0.43 14.07
N PHE A 138 -4.55 1.11 13.40
CA PHE A 138 -3.29 1.53 14.03
C PHE A 138 -3.47 2.81 14.86
#